data_53b6c10dcf24370105bc7e961d1bbb1c
#
_entry.id   53b6c10dcf24370105bc7e961d1bbb1c
#
_cell.length_a   1.000
_cell.length_b   1.000
_cell.length_c   1.000
_cell.angle_alpha   90.00
_cell.angle_beta   90.00
_cell.angle_gamma   90.00
#
_symmetry.space_group_name_H-M   'P 1'
#
loop_
_entity.id
_entity.type
_entity.pdbx_description
1 polymer ?
#
loop_
_entity_poly.entity_id
_entity_poly.type
_entity_poly.pdbx_seq_one_letter_code
_entity_poly.pdbx_strand_id
1 'polypeptide(L)'
;MRNIIVENGQIISEETAVKLINEGEYQLLPFIIEHYMSVIVSTAKSCLPAPYVDDAVQEATIALYNAIKTYDPQRSSFSTFASLCIKRSVYSFARKNGAQKNIPDEMLSSLEGADISDNSTPEAIIIEKEDYANLTQSIKVELSKMEFEVLQMFLAGLSYADIAESLNVTEKSVDNALSRIRKKLKK
;
A
#
# COMPACT_ATOMS: atom_id res chain seq x y z
N MET A 1 -13.33 1.96 -9.31
CA MET A 1 -12.30 1.71 -10.36
C MET A 1 -11.60 3.02 -10.63
N ARG A 2 -10.28 3.06 -10.48
CA ARG A 2 -9.50 4.25 -10.87
C ARG A 2 -9.22 4.19 -12.36
N ASN A 3 -9.18 5.34 -13.00
CA ASN A 3 -8.98 5.48 -14.44
C ASN A 3 -7.62 6.10 -14.72
N ILE A 4 -6.97 5.68 -15.78
CA ILE A 4 -5.69 6.22 -16.27
C ILE A 4 -5.93 6.89 -17.61
N ILE A 5 -5.35 8.06 -17.81
CA ILE A 5 -5.39 8.77 -19.10
C ILE A 5 -4.13 8.36 -19.88
N VAL A 6 -4.31 7.83 -21.08
CA VAL A 6 -3.22 7.47 -21.99
C VAL A 6 -3.00 8.55 -23.06
N GLU A 7 -1.88 8.47 -23.79
CA GLU A 7 -1.37 9.49 -24.74
C GLU A 7 -2.41 10.09 -25.69
N ASN A 8 -3.44 9.37 -26.06
CA ASN A 8 -4.48 9.80 -26.99
C ASN A 8 -5.72 10.41 -26.29
N GLY A 9 -5.63 10.75 -24.99
CA GLY A 9 -6.79 11.20 -24.21
C GLY A 9 -7.82 10.09 -23.92
N GLN A 10 -7.49 8.84 -24.28
CA GLN A 10 -8.34 7.69 -24.00
C GLN A 10 -8.25 7.33 -22.53
N ILE A 11 -9.41 7.12 -21.90
CA ILE A 11 -9.51 6.72 -20.49
C ILE A 11 -9.68 5.21 -20.43
N ILE A 12 -8.78 4.53 -19.73
CA ILE A 12 -8.87 3.09 -19.46
C ILE A 12 -8.80 2.81 -17.97
N SER A 13 -9.36 1.70 -17.50
CA SER A 13 -9.25 1.32 -16.11
C SER A 13 -7.84 0.81 -15.78
N GLU A 14 -7.41 0.96 -14.52
CA GLU A 14 -6.11 0.44 -14.07
C GLU A 14 -5.97 -1.06 -14.35
N GLU A 15 -7.01 -1.82 -14.08
CA GLU A 15 -7.03 -3.27 -14.30
C GLU A 15 -6.86 -3.62 -15.79
N THR A 16 -7.49 -2.84 -16.68
CA THR A 16 -7.34 -3.02 -18.13
C THR A 16 -5.91 -2.71 -18.56
N ALA A 17 -5.33 -1.62 -18.07
CA ALA A 17 -3.96 -1.25 -18.38
C ALA A 17 -2.95 -2.32 -17.90
N VAL A 18 -3.13 -2.83 -16.68
CA VAL A 18 -2.29 -3.90 -16.13
C VAL A 18 -2.39 -5.18 -16.96
N LYS A 19 -3.60 -5.55 -17.39
CA LYS A 19 -3.81 -6.71 -18.25
C LYS A 19 -3.07 -6.56 -19.58
N LEU A 20 -3.23 -5.42 -20.26
CA LEU A 20 -2.57 -5.13 -21.53
C LEU A 20 -1.04 -5.12 -21.40
N ILE A 21 -0.48 -4.56 -20.31
CA ILE A 21 0.97 -4.60 -20.05
C ILE A 21 1.45 -6.05 -19.90
N ASN A 22 0.70 -6.90 -19.23
CA ASN A 22 1.06 -8.32 -19.08
C ASN A 22 0.90 -9.11 -20.40
N GLU A 23 0.10 -8.62 -21.33
CA GLU A 23 -0.04 -9.14 -22.71
C GLU A 23 1.04 -8.60 -23.66
N GLY A 24 1.87 -7.62 -23.23
CA GLY A 24 3.01 -7.10 -23.99
C GLY A 24 2.92 -5.62 -24.38
N GLU A 25 1.85 -4.91 -24.07
CA GLU A 25 1.67 -3.48 -24.35
C GLU A 25 2.44 -2.60 -23.36
N TYR A 26 3.77 -2.70 -23.36
CA TYR A 26 4.65 -1.99 -22.42
C TYR A 26 4.62 -0.47 -22.53
N GLN A 27 4.11 0.09 -23.61
CA GLN A 27 3.91 1.54 -23.80
C GLN A 27 2.93 2.14 -22.77
N LEU A 28 2.09 1.33 -22.11
CA LEU A 28 1.19 1.76 -21.04
C LEU A 28 1.87 1.86 -19.67
N LEU A 29 3.06 1.29 -19.50
CA LEU A 29 3.77 1.25 -18.23
C LEU A 29 4.12 2.64 -17.67
N PRO A 30 4.61 3.62 -18.47
CA PRO A 30 4.89 4.96 -17.97
C PRO A 30 3.66 5.64 -17.36
N PHE A 31 2.48 5.47 -17.95
CA PHE A 31 1.24 6.08 -17.46
C PHE A 31 0.81 5.52 -16.10
N ILE A 32 0.97 4.20 -15.88
CA ILE A 32 0.71 3.61 -14.56
C ILE A 32 1.74 4.12 -13.54
N ILE A 33 3.02 4.18 -13.90
CA ILE A 33 4.06 4.68 -12.99
C ILE A 33 3.78 6.14 -12.62
N GLU A 34 3.46 6.99 -13.59
CA GLU A 34 3.14 8.39 -13.36
C GLU A 34 1.91 8.54 -12.45
N HIS A 35 0.87 7.75 -12.68
CA HIS A 35 -0.35 7.75 -11.86
C HIS A 35 -0.07 7.44 -10.38
N TYR A 36 0.88 6.54 -10.10
CA TYR A 36 1.25 6.18 -8.72
C TYR A 36 2.40 7.01 -8.14
N MET A 37 3.04 7.89 -8.93
CA MET A 37 4.22 8.63 -8.50
C MET A 37 3.96 9.53 -7.29
N SER A 38 2.80 10.16 -7.22
CA SER A 38 2.40 11.00 -6.08
C SER A 38 2.34 10.18 -4.78
N VAL A 39 1.74 8.99 -4.83
CA VAL A 39 1.63 8.06 -3.70
C VAL A 39 3.01 7.53 -3.28
N ILE A 40 3.85 7.19 -4.25
CA ILE A 40 5.23 6.72 -4.01
C ILE A 40 6.03 7.79 -3.27
N VAL A 41 6.07 9.02 -3.84
CA VAL A 41 6.85 10.13 -3.29
C VAL A 41 6.34 10.56 -1.92
N SER A 42 5.02 10.67 -1.74
CA SER A 42 4.44 11.03 -0.44
C SER A 42 4.76 9.99 0.63
N THR A 43 4.64 8.70 0.31
CA THR A 43 4.98 7.62 1.23
C THR A 43 6.48 7.63 1.59
N ALA A 44 7.37 7.82 0.61
CA ALA A 44 8.81 7.89 0.87
C ALA A 44 9.17 9.09 1.77
N LYS A 45 8.61 10.28 1.48
CA LYS A 45 8.85 11.50 2.28
C LYS A 45 8.32 11.40 3.70
N SER A 46 7.23 10.68 3.93
CA SER A 46 6.67 10.49 5.27
C SER A 46 7.46 9.51 6.15
N CYS A 47 8.27 8.63 5.53
CA CYS A 47 8.97 7.55 6.24
C CYS A 47 10.48 7.74 6.33
N LEU A 48 11.07 8.66 5.56
CA LEU A 48 12.51 8.76 5.39
C LEU A 48 13.01 10.21 5.34
N PRO A 49 14.22 10.47 5.91
CA PRO A 49 14.89 11.74 5.72
C PRO A 49 15.28 11.97 4.25
N ALA A 50 15.36 13.26 3.86
CA ALA A 50 15.58 13.69 2.48
C ALA A 50 16.67 12.92 1.69
N PRO A 51 17.84 12.59 2.24
CA PRO A 51 18.89 11.88 1.48
C PRO A 51 18.51 10.47 1.00
N TYR A 52 17.49 9.85 1.59
CA TYR A 52 17.08 8.48 1.28
C TYR A 52 15.78 8.41 0.47
N VAL A 53 15.13 9.55 0.23
CA VAL A 53 13.82 9.59 -0.44
C VAL A 53 13.93 9.10 -1.88
N ASP A 54 14.94 9.53 -2.62
CA ASP A 54 15.09 9.18 -4.04
C ASP A 54 15.34 7.67 -4.23
N ASP A 55 16.16 7.08 -3.37
CA ASP A 55 16.41 5.64 -3.39
C ASP A 55 15.15 4.84 -3.04
N ALA A 56 14.38 5.32 -2.05
CA ALA A 56 13.11 4.69 -1.68
C ALA A 56 12.07 4.81 -2.79
N VAL A 57 12.04 5.92 -3.53
CA VAL A 57 11.17 6.11 -4.70
C VAL A 57 11.53 5.09 -5.79
N GLN A 58 12.82 4.86 -6.05
CA GLN A 58 13.24 3.84 -7.01
C GLN A 58 12.82 2.44 -6.59
N GLU A 59 13.07 2.06 -5.33
CA GLU A 59 12.66 0.76 -4.78
C GLU A 59 11.14 0.56 -4.83
N ALA A 60 10.36 1.60 -4.52
CA ALA A 60 8.91 1.55 -4.59
C ALA A 60 8.39 1.47 -6.03
N THR A 61 9.09 2.09 -6.98
CA THR A 61 8.77 1.98 -8.42
C THR A 61 9.02 0.57 -8.93
N ILE A 62 10.10 -0.08 -8.49
CA ILE A 62 10.37 -1.49 -8.79
C ILE A 62 9.28 -2.39 -8.17
N ALA A 63 8.86 -2.09 -6.94
CA ALA A 63 7.78 -2.82 -6.28
C ALA A 63 6.44 -2.67 -7.01
N LEU A 64 6.12 -1.49 -7.54
CA LEU A 64 4.96 -1.27 -8.40
C LEU A 64 5.04 -2.09 -9.68
N TYR A 65 6.19 -2.11 -10.35
CA TYR A 65 6.39 -2.95 -11.55
C TYR A 65 6.18 -4.45 -11.24
N ASN A 66 6.71 -4.93 -10.12
CA ASN A 66 6.50 -6.30 -9.70
C ASN A 66 5.03 -6.57 -9.33
N ALA A 67 4.33 -5.60 -8.76
CA ALA A 67 2.90 -5.69 -8.50
C ALA A 67 2.11 -5.84 -9.80
N ILE A 68 2.44 -5.10 -10.87
CA ILE A 68 1.82 -5.25 -12.20
C ILE A 68 1.98 -6.68 -12.70
N LYS A 69 3.18 -7.26 -12.58
CA LYS A 69 3.49 -8.61 -13.07
C LYS A 69 2.79 -9.73 -12.30
N THR A 70 2.53 -9.51 -11.01
CA THR A 70 1.99 -10.55 -10.11
C THR A 70 0.54 -10.34 -9.74
N TYR A 71 -0.10 -9.32 -10.28
CA TYR A 71 -1.49 -8.97 -9.98
C TYR A 71 -2.47 -10.08 -10.37
N ASP A 72 -3.35 -10.41 -9.44
CA ASP A 72 -4.45 -11.35 -9.63
C ASP A 72 -5.79 -10.62 -9.38
N PRO A 73 -6.59 -10.37 -10.42
CA PRO A 73 -7.87 -9.64 -10.31
C PRO A 73 -8.92 -10.39 -9.47
N GLN A 74 -8.72 -11.69 -9.22
CA GLN A 74 -9.61 -12.49 -8.39
C GLN A 74 -9.48 -12.19 -6.89
N ARG A 75 -8.41 -11.50 -6.47
CA ARG A 75 -8.07 -11.29 -5.05
C ARG A 75 -8.42 -9.91 -4.52
N SER A 76 -8.17 -8.88 -5.31
CA SER A 76 -8.42 -7.48 -4.90
C SER A 76 -8.38 -6.55 -6.11
N SER A 77 -8.77 -5.27 -5.94
CA SER A 77 -8.52 -4.25 -6.96
C SER A 77 -7.01 -4.00 -7.11
N PHE A 78 -6.57 -3.62 -8.31
CA PHE A 78 -5.17 -3.30 -8.55
C PHE A 78 -4.68 -2.15 -7.67
N SER A 79 -5.50 -1.12 -7.50
CA SER A 79 -5.20 0.04 -6.66
C SER A 79 -4.83 -0.35 -5.22
N THR A 80 -5.62 -1.23 -4.59
CA THR A 80 -5.36 -1.73 -3.24
C THR A 80 -4.06 -2.55 -3.18
N PHE A 81 -3.86 -3.44 -4.15
CA PHE A 81 -2.68 -4.29 -4.21
C PHE A 81 -1.40 -3.49 -4.45
N ALA A 82 -1.42 -2.57 -5.43
CA ALA A 82 -0.28 -1.71 -5.74
C ALA A 82 0.11 -0.81 -4.57
N SER A 83 -0.89 -0.16 -3.93
CA SER A 83 -0.64 0.69 -2.75
C SER A 83 0.00 -0.08 -1.60
N LEU A 84 -0.43 -1.32 -1.36
CA LEU A 84 0.17 -2.19 -0.35
C LEU A 84 1.62 -2.54 -0.69
N CYS A 85 1.90 -2.92 -1.95
CA CYS A 85 3.26 -3.26 -2.41
C CYS A 85 4.21 -2.06 -2.29
N ILE A 86 3.76 -0.86 -2.68
CA ILE A 86 4.50 0.40 -2.55
C ILE A 86 4.86 0.66 -1.09
N LYS A 87 3.86 0.67 -0.19
CA LYS A 87 4.06 0.93 1.24
C LYS A 87 5.04 -0.07 1.86
N ARG A 88 4.87 -1.36 1.58
CA ARG A 88 5.76 -2.41 2.11
C ARG A 88 7.19 -2.26 1.62
N SER A 89 7.40 -1.88 0.37
CA SER A 89 8.73 -1.62 -0.17
C SER A 89 9.40 -0.45 0.56
N VAL A 90 8.70 0.69 0.68
CA VAL A 90 9.23 1.87 1.38
C VAL A 90 9.54 1.56 2.85
N TYR A 91 8.65 0.90 3.58
CA TYR A 91 8.89 0.53 4.98
C TYR A 91 10.03 -0.49 5.14
N SER A 92 10.15 -1.44 4.22
CA SER A 92 11.27 -2.38 4.22
C SER A 92 12.60 -1.67 3.98
N PHE A 93 12.63 -0.70 3.04
CA PHE A 93 13.78 0.13 2.77
C PHE A 93 14.14 1.01 4.00
N ALA A 94 13.15 1.64 4.62
CA ALA A 94 13.34 2.45 5.82
C ALA A 94 13.95 1.63 6.97
N ARG A 95 13.46 0.41 7.22
CA ARG A 95 14.03 -0.48 8.24
C ARG A 95 15.47 -0.87 7.94
N LYS A 96 15.79 -1.23 6.70
CA LYS A 96 17.17 -1.59 6.31
C LYS A 96 18.15 -0.45 6.55
N ASN A 97 17.75 0.78 6.21
CA ASN A 97 18.61 1.95 6.35
C ASN A 97 18.58 2.54 7.77
N GLY A 98 17.48 2.38 8.50
CA GLY A 98 17.35 2.77 9.90
C GLY A 98 18.13 1.86 10.86
N ALA A 99 18.19 0.57 10.59
CA ALA A 99 19.00 -0.37 11.37
C ALA A 99 20.51 -0.13 11.23
N GLN A 100 20.96 0.54 10.17
CA GLN A 100 22.36 0.90 9.96
C GLN A 100 22.76 2.25 10.58
N LYS A 101 21.80 3.11 10.92
CA LYS A 101 22.05 4.39 11.61
C LYS A 101 20.85 4.65 12.49
N ASN A 102 21.05 4.73 13.81
CA ASN A 102 20.04 5.14 14.78
C ASN A 102 19.20 6.29 14.23
N ILE A 103 18.03 5.97 13.64
CA ILE A 103 17.02 6.98 13.40
C ILE A 103 16.44 7.25 14.80
N PRO A 104 16.54 8.47 15.35
CA PRO A 104 15.89 8.82 16.62
C PRO A 104 14.41 8.49 16.51
N ASP A 105 13.84 7.88 17.55
CA ASP A 105 12.40 7.56 17.65
C ASP A 105 11.49 8.80 17.42
N GLU A 106 12.05 10.00 17.55
CA GLU A 106 11.41 11.30 17.26
C GLU A 106 11.06 11.51 15.77
N MET A 107 11.64 10.75 14.84
CA MET A 107 11.30 10.81 13.40
C MET A 107 10.24 9.79 12.98
N LEU A 108 9.82 8.92 13.87
CA LEU A 108 8.64 8.07 13.69
C LEU A 108 7.39 8.86 14.09
N SER A 109 7.12 9.99 13.43
CA SER A 109 5.86 10.68 13.62
C SER A 109 4.74 9.77 13.13
N SER A 110 3.75 9.55 14.00
CA SER A 110 2.53 8.82 13.70
C SER A 110 1.90 9.31 12.39
N LEU A 111 1.35 8.41 11.62
CA LEU A 111 0.66 8.67 10.33
C LEU A 111 -0.59 9.58 10.47
N GLU A 112 -0.87 10.13 11.62
CA GLU A 112 -2.04 10.95 11.93
C GLU A 112 -1.94 12.42 11.51
N GLY A 113 -0.82 12.85 10.91
CA GLY A 113 -0.60 14.25 10.55
C GLY A 113 -0.01 14.52 9.17
N ALA A 114 0.14 13.54 8.30
CA ALA A 114 0.60 13.79 6.96
C ALA A 114 -0.55 14.36 6.11
N ASP A 115 -0.60 15.68 6.01
CA ASP A 115 -1.40 16.39 5.02
C ASP A 115 -0.92 15.96 3.63
N ILE A 116 -1.59 14.98 3.07
CA ILE A 116 -1.46 14.64 1.66
C ILE A 116 -2.29 15.70 0.95
N SER A 117 -1.62 16.75 0.47
CA SER A 117 -2.26 17.71 -0.43
C SER A 117 -2.51 17.01 -1.77
N ASP A 118 -3.59 16.27 -1.82
CA ASP A 118 -4.20 15.79 -3.05
C ASP A 118 -5.13 16.90 -3.56
N ASN A 119 -5.11 17.16 -4.87
CA ASN A 119 -6.01 18.11 -5.54
C ASN A 119 -7.48 17.61 -5.60
N SER A 120 -7.90 16.79 -4.66
CA SER A 120 -9.28 16.36 -4.50
C SER A 120 -10.10 17.49 -3.85
N THR A 121 -11.30 17.72 -4.37
CA THR A 121 -12.22 18.71 -3.79
C THR A 121 -12.56 18.35 -2.34
N PRO A 122 -12.84 19.34 -1.46
CA PRO A 122 -13.18 19.08 -0.06
C PRO A 122 -14.30 18.05 0.13
N GLU A 123 -15.26 18.00 -0.80
CA GLU A 123 -16.38 17.05 -0.80
C GLU A 123 -15.89 15.61 -1.05
N ALA A 124 -14.94 15.41 -1.97
CA ALA A 124 -14.38 14.09 -2.25
C ALA A 124 -13.58 13.53 -1.05
N ILE A 125 -12.86 14.40 -0.34
CA ILE A 125 -12.12 14.03 0.88
C ILE A 125 -13.07 13.61 2.01
N ILE A 126 -14.23 14.27 2.15
CA ILE A 126 -15.21 13.93 3.17
C ILE A 126 -15.85 12.57 2.86
N ILE A 127 -16.24 12.32 1.62
CA ILE A 127 -16.83 11.05 1.19
C ILE A 127 -15.81 9.90 1.37
N GLU A 128 -14.54 10.09 0.99
CA GLU A 128 -13.52 9.07 1.21
C GLU A 128 -13.27 8.79 2.70
N LYS A 129 -13.32 9.80 3.57
CA LYS A 129 -13.16 9.61 5.02
C LYS A 129 -14.34 8.86 5.64
N GLU A 130 -15.55 9.17 5.23
CA GLU A 130 -16.74 8.46 5.70
C GLU A 130 -16.78 7.00 5.20
N ASP A 131 -16.45 6.77 3.93
CA ASP A 131 -16.37 5.43 3.36
C ASP A 131 -15.25 4.61 4.03
N TYR A 132 -14.11 5.24 4.32
CA TYR A 132 -13.02 4.58 5.05
C TYR A 132 -13.41 4.24 6.50
N ALA A 133 -14.10 5.16 7.20
CA ALA A 133 -14.56 4.92 8.56
C ALA A 133 -15.61 3.79 8.60
N ASN A 134 -16.56 3.80 7.66
CA ASN A 134 -17.58 2.77 7.53
C ASN A 134 -16.98 1.40 7.19
N LEU A 135 -16.01 1.37 6.26
CA LEU A 135 -15.28 0.16 5.91
C LEU A 135 -14.49 -0.39 7.10
N THR A 136 -13.78 0.48 7.82
CA THR A 136 -13.00 0.09 9.01
C THR A 136 -13.92 -0.47 10.10
N GLN A 137 -15.09 0.13 10.30
CA GLN A 137 -16.08 -0.34 11.26
C GLN A 137 -16.66 -1.71 10.85
N SER A 138 -16.97 -1.89 9.59
CA SER A 138 -17.45 -3.17 9.05
C SER A 138 -16.43 -4.29 9.23
N ILE A 139 -15.16 -4.00 8.95
CA ILE A 139 -14.05 -4.94 9.15
C ILE A 139 -13.87 -5.30 10.63
N LYS A 140 -13.99 -4.32 11.54
CA LYS A 140 -13.92 -4.57 13.00
C LYS A 140 -15.03 -5.49 13.51
N VAL A 141 -16.19 -5.45 12.92
CA VAL A 141 -17.32 -6.33 13.30
C VAL A 141 -17.10 -7.77 12.83
N GLU A 142 -16.47 -7.98 11.68
CA GLU A 142 -16.25 -9.32 11.11
C GLU A 142 -15.01 -10.02 11.64
N LEU A 143 -14.00 -9.26 12.09
CA LEU A 143 -12.74 -9.81 12.56
C LEU A 143 -12.71 -9.91 14.09
N SER A 144 -12.06 -10.96 14.60
CA SER A 144 -11.71 -11.01 16.03
C SER A 144 -10.66 -9.92 16.35
N LYS A 145 -10.55 -9.54 17.63
CA LYS A 145 -9.58 -8.54 18.08
C LYS A 145 -8.15 -8.85 17.60
N MET A 146 -7.70 -10.09 17.75
CA MET A 146 -6.38 -10.54 17.30
C MET A 146 -6.24 -10.47 15.77
N GLU A 147 -7.26 -10.88 15.01
CA GLU A 147 -7.25 -10.79 13.56
C GLU A 147 -7.17 -9.34 13.08
N PHE A 148 -7.87 -8.44 13.75
CA PHE A 148 -7.83 -7.01 13.43
C PHE A 148 -6.45 -6.40 13.73
N GLU A 149 -5.82 -6.72 14.88
CA GLU A 149 -4.47 -6.28 15.21
C GLU A 149 -3.43 -6.82 14.21
N VAL A 150 -3.51 -8.10 13.85
CA VAL A 150 -2.66 -8.69 12.80
C VAL A 150 -2.86 -7.96 11.47
N LEU A 151 -4.10 -7.66 11.09
CA LEU A 151 -4.40 -6.93 9.84
C LEU A 151 -3.80 -5.53 9.86
N GLN A 152 -3.96 -4.79 10.95
CA GLN A 152 -3.40 -3.43 11.08
C GLN A 152 -1.87 -3.43 10.95
N MET A 153 -1.19 -4.32 11.67
CA MET A 153 0.28 -4.44 11.61
C MET A 153 0.76 -4.88 10.22
N PHE A 154 0.02 -5.78 9.57
CA PHE A 154 0.32 -6.22 8.22
C PHE A 154 0.16 -5.08 7.20
N LEU A 155 -0.91 -4.27 7.31
CA LEU A 155 -1.13 -3.09 6.46
C LEU A 155 -0.11 -1.98 6.74
N ALA A 156 0.38 -1.86 7.98
CA ALA A 156 1.48 -0.98 8.34
C ALA A 156 2.85 -1.47 7.80
N GLY A 157 2.90 -2.62 7.11
CA GLY A 157 4.11 -3.11 6.45
C GLY A 157 5.05 -3.94 7.32
N LEU A 158 4.64 -4.34 8.54
CA LEU A 158 5.46 -5.20 9.40
C LEU A 158 5.62 -6.59 8.77
N SER A 159 6.78 -7.21 8.99
CA SER A 159 7.01 -8.60 8.59
C SER A 159 6.24 -9.58 9.49
N TYR A 160 6.07 -10.82 9.07
CA TYR A 160 5.42 -11.84 9.89
C TYR A 160 6.17 -12.10 11.21
N ALA A 161 7.50 -11.99 11.18
CA ALA A 161 8.34 -12.12 12.37
C ALA A 161 8.07 -10.96 13.36
N ASP A 162 8.07 -9.71 12.87
CA ASP A 162 7.81 -8.52 13.70
C ASP A 162 6.39 -8.55 14.32
N ILE A 163 5.39 -8.98 13.53
CA ILE A 163 4.01 -9.14 14.01
C ILE A 163 3.94 -10.24 15.08
N ALA A 164 4.61 -11.36 14.84
CA ALA A 164 4.66 -12.48 15.77
C ALA A 164 5.30 -12.08 17.11
N GLU A 165 6.41 -11.34 17.05
CA GLU A 165 7.09 -10.80 18.22
C GLU A 165 6.20 -9.80 18.97
N SER A 166 5.62 -8.83 18.27
CA SER A 166 4.76 -7.79 18.86
C SER A 166 3.52 -8.34 19.58
N LEU A 167 2.94 -9.39 19.04
CA LEU A 167 1.73 -10.05 19.60
C LEU A 167 2.05 -11.26 20.49
N ASN A 168 3.33 -11.57 20.69
CA ASN A 168 3.81 -12.73 21.43
C ASN A 168 3.17 -14.05 20.94
N VAL A 169 3.17 -14.24 19.62
CA VAL A 169 2.64 -15.44 18.94
C VAL A 169 3.67 -15.99 17.95
N THR A 170 3.41 -17.13 17.34
CA THR A 170 4.29 -17.70 16.31
C THR A 170 3.97 -17.09 14.93
N GLU A 171 4.95 -17.02 14.02
CA GLU A 171 4.75 -16.61 12.64
C GLU A 171 3.67 -17.45 11.92
N LYS A 172 3.59 -18.74 12.24
CA LYS A 172 2.55 -19.63 11.74
C LYS A 172 1.15 -19.20 12.21
N SER A 173 1.04 -18.65 13.43
CA SER A 173 -0.22 -18.08 13.95
C SER A 173 -0.62 -16.83 13.19
N VAL A 174 0.34 -15.98 12.82
CA VAL A 174 0.14 -14.78 11.98
C VAL A 174 -0.35 -15.19 10.59
N ASP A 175 0.30 -16.14 9.94
CA ASP A 175 -0.11 -16.65 8.62
C ASP A 175 -1.53 -17.26 8.65
N ASN A 176 -1.84 -18.06 9.66
CA ASN A 176 -3.16 -18.60 9.87
C ASN A 176 -4.23 -17.52 10.10
N ALA A 177 -3.90 -16.44 10.84
CA ALA A 177 -4.79 -15.31 11.05
C ALA A 177 -5.05 -14.58 9.73
N LEU A 178 -4.02 -14.26 8.94
CA LEU A 178 -4.16 -13.64 7.63
C LEU A 178 -4.97 -14.51 6.65
N SER A 179 -4.80 -15.81 6.71
CA SER A 179 -5.59 -16.76 5.90
C SER A 179 -7.08 -16.71 6.27
N ARG A 180 -7.41 -16.64 7.57
CA ARG A 180 -8.81 -16.50 8.06
C ARG A 180 -9.39 -15.14 7.68
N ILE A 181 -8.62 -14.06 7.82
CA ILE A 181 -9.03 -12.71 7.42
C ILE A 181 -9.41 -12.70 5.94
N ARG A 182 -8.55 -13.25 5.06
CA ARG A 182 -8.84 -13.35 3.62
C ARG A 182 -10.14 -14.10 3.32
N LYS A 183 -10.43 -15.17 4.07
CA LYS A 183 -11.67 -15.94 3.91
C LYS A 183 -12.91 -15.16 4.36
N LYS A 184 -12.80 -14.39 5.45
CA LYS A 184 -13.90 -13.59 6.00
C LYS A 184 -14.20 -12.37 5.11
N LEU A 185 -13.18 -11.68 4.61
CA LEU A 185 -13.32 -10.49 3.78
C LEU A 185 -13.57 -10.79 2.29
N LYS A 186 -13.59 -12.07 1.89
CA LYS A 186 -13.87 -12.49 0.50
C LYS A 186 -15.38 -12.71 0.23
N LYS A 187 -16.23 -12.51 1.22
CA LYS A 187 -17.68 -12.51 1.04
C LYS A 187 -18.12 -11.20 0.43
#